data_0b3e0be48331b65a79076c91549fd08a
#
_entry.id   0b3e0be48331b65a79076c91549fd08a
#
_cell.length_a   1.000
_cell.length_b   1.000
_cell.length_c   1.000
_cell.angle_alpha   90.00
_cell.angle_beta   90.00
_cell.angle_gamma   90.00
#
_symmetry.space_group_name_H-M   'P 1'
#
loop_
_entity.id
_entity.type
_entity.pdbx_description
1 polymer ?
#
loop_
_entity_poly.entity_id
_entity_poly.type
_entity_poly.pdbx_seq_one_letter_code
_entity_poly.pdbx_strand_id
1 'polypeptide(L)'
;MDANFYNLQCAIIGLLLIMKGKIALVANEASRLDIIDQRLLDALAQNARISLKELAQAANLSSPSAAERLRRLEERGIVKAFTIDIDPAALGYPLQAIVRVRPLPGQLHVVERIIQETPEFIECDKVTGDDCFIARLVVRSMGELDGILDKVAEKAETNTSMIKASPVKRRLPPLSTR
;
A
#
# COMPACT_ATOMS: atom_id res chain seq x y z
N MET A 1 12.30 13.98 29.94
CA MET A 1 11.13 14.61 29.34
C MET A 1 10.73 13.71 28.19
N ASP A 2 9.82 13.15 28.29
CA ASP A 2 9.10 11.88 28.52
C ASP A 2 8.70 11.20 27.20
N ALA A 3 9.30 10.01 26.96
CA ALA A 3 8.90 9.05 25.92
C ALA A 3 7.37 8.75 25.96
N ASN A 4 6.73 9.06 27.08
CA ASN A 4 5.31 8.86 27.31
C ASN A 4 4.40 9.84 26.55
N PHE A 5 4.90 11.01 26.18
CA PHE A 5 4.08 12.02 25.48
C PHE A 5 3.90 11.68 24.00
N TYR A 6 4.88 11.00 23.38
CA TYR A 6 4.83 10.53 21.99
C TYR A 6 3.88 9.37 21.78
N ASN A 7 3.96 8.38 22.69
CA ASN A 7 3.03 7.26 22.70
C ASN A 7 1.57 7.73 22.83
N LEU A 8 1.34 8.81 23.58
CA LEU A 8 -0.01 9.35 23.76
C LEU A 8 -0.52 10.03 22.50
N GLN A 9 0.32 10.74 21.74
CA GLN A 9 -0.10 11.49 20.54
C GLN A 9 -0.34 10.57 19.33
N CYS A 10 0.51 9.58 19.11
CA CYS A 10 0.26 8.53 18.11
C CYS A 10 -0.91 7.62 18.50
N ALA A 11 -1.04 7.29 19.78
CA ALA A 11 -2.16 6.51 20.30
C ALA A 11 -3.49 7.28 20.23
N ILE A 12 -3.49 8.60 20.50
CA ILE A 12 -4.70 9.45 20.41
C ILE A 12 -5.10 9.63 18.93
N ILE A 13 -4.15 9.82 18.00
CA ILE A 13 -4.45 9.90 16.57
C ILE A 13 -4.96 8.56 16.05
N GLY A 14 -4.38 7.43 16.48
CA GLY A 14 -4.88 6.09 16.20
C GLY A 14 -6.29 5.87 16.76
N LEU A 15 -6.55 6.28 17.99
CA LEU A 15 -7.86 6.16 18.65
C LEU A 15 -8.91 7.08 18.00
N LEU A 16 -8.54 8.30 17.59
CA LEU A 16 -9.43 9.24 16.90
C LEU A 16 -9.81 8.77 15.47
N LEU A 17 -8.91 8.06 14.79
CA LEU A 17 -9.19 7.40 13.51
C LEU A 17 -10.12 6.19 13.70
N ILE A 18 -9.96 5.46 14.80
CA ILE A 18 -10.86 4.35 15.21
C ILE A 18 -12.24 4.91 15.59
N MET A 19 -12.30 6.02 16.33
CA MET A 19 -13.56 6.65 16.77
C MET A 19 -14.30 7.40 15.65
N LYS A 20 -13.64 7.83 14.57
CA LYS A 20 -14.30 8.41 13.37
C LYS A 20 -14.91 7.37 12.44
N GLY A 21 -15.05 6.12 12.86
CA GLY A 21 -15.95 5.14 12.20
C GLY A 21 -15.51 4.69 10.80
N LYS A 22 -14.23 4.80 10.43
CA LYS A 22 -13.71 4.30 9.13
C LYS A 22 -12.91 3.00 9.24
N ILE A 23 -12.70 2.46 10.44
CA ILE A 23 -12.53 1.02 10.60
C ILE A 23 -13.90 0.49 11.04
N ALA A 24 -14.88 0.65 10.17
CA ALA A 24 -16.05 -0.19 10.23
C ALA A 24 -15.56 -1.59 9.90
N LEU A 25 -15.56 -2.46 10.88
CA LEU A 25 -15.85 -3.88 10.73
C LEU A 25 -17.27 -3.97 10.12
N VAL A 26 -17.45 -3.39 8.93
CA VAL A 26 -18.59 -3.66 8.10
C VAL A 26 -18.21 -4.91 7.33
N ALA A 27 -18.34 -6.06 8.02
CA ALA A 27 -18.72 -7.29 7.36
C ALA A 27 -20.13 -7.05 6.80
N ASN A 28 -20.25 -6.13 5.86
CA ASN A 28 -21.49 -5.87 5.18
C ASN A 28 -21.68 -6.99 4.16
N GLU A 29 -22.86 -7.60 4.15
CA GLU A 29 -23.25 -8.61 3.14
C GLU A 29 -23.03 -8.10 1.70
N ALA A 30 -23.04 -6.79 1.49
CA ALA A 30 -22.70 -6.13 0.24
C ALA A 30 -21.23 -6.32 -0.22
N SER A 31 -20.31 -6.75 0.65
CA SER A 31 -18.90 -6.98 0.30
C SER A 31 -18.57 -8.46 0.02
N ARG A 32 -19.54 -9.36 0.10
CA ARG A 32 -19.31 -10.78 -0.20
C ARG A 32 -19.05 -10.95 -1.69
N LEU A 33 -17.89 -11.54 -2.00
CA LEU A 33 -17.56 -12.04 -3.32
C LEU A 33 -18.27 -13.38 -3.53
N ASP A 34 -18.95 -13.54 -4.66
CA ASP A 34 -19.40 -14.86 -5.08
C ASP A 34 -18.28 -15.61 -5.83
N ILE A 35 -18.50 -16.87 -6.11
CA ILE A 35 -17.51 -17.73 -6.80
C ILE A 35 -17.16 -17.22 -8.20
N ILE A 36 -18.09 -16.50 -8.84
CA ILE A 36 -17.89 -15.94 -10.17
C ILE A 36 -17.00 -14.71 -10.08
N ASP A 37 -17.25 -13.84 -9.09
CA ASP A 37 -16.41 -12.67 -8.81
C ASP A 37 -14.97 -13.09 -8.48
N GLN A 38 -14.80 -14.18 -7.71
CA GLN A 38 -13.47 -14.73 -7.44
C GLN A 38 -12.76 -15.18 -8.71
N ARG A 39 -13.42 -15.91 -9.60
CA ARG A 39 -12.84 -16.34 -10.89
C ARG A 39 -12.42 -15.16 -11.76
N LEU A 40 -13.22 -14.09 -11.79
CA LEU A 40 -12.87 -12.85 -12.49
C LEU A 40 -11.60 -12.22 -11.89
N LEU A 41 -11.54 -12.11 -10.56
CA LEU A 41 -10.39 -11.53 -9.86
C LEU A 41 -9.13 -12.39 -10.00
N ASP A 42 -9.25 -13.72 -9.93
CA ASP A 42 -8.12 -14.64 -10.14
C ASP A 42 -7.56 -14.54 -11.56
N ALA A 43 -8.43 -14.46 -12.58
CA ALA A 43 -8.00 -14.30 -13.95
C ALA A 43 -7.30 -12.94 -14.18
N LEU A 44 -7.84 -11.86 -13.62
CA LEU A 44 -7.23 -10.52 -13.67
C LEU A 44 -5.90 -10.45 -12.90
N ALA A 45 -5.78 -11.18 -11.80
CA ALA A 45 -4.53 -11.23 -11.03
C ALA A 45 -3.40 -11.95 -11.79
N GLN A 46 -3.76 -12.93 -12.62
CA GLN A 46 -2.79 -13.61 -13.48
C GLN A 46 -2.41 -12.78 -14.71
N ASN A 47 -3.39 -12.09 -15.29
CA ASN A 47 -3.18 -11.23 -16.46
C ASN A 47 -4.15 -10.04 -16.44
N ALA A 48 -3.68 -8.88 -15.95
CA ALA A 48 -4.48 -7.65 -15.93
C ALA A 48 -4.82 -7.10 -17.34
N ARG A 49 -4.20 -7.64 -18.41
CA ARG A 49 -4.46 -7.30 -19.82
C ARG A 49 -5.28 -8.36 -20.55
N ILE A 50 -5.91 -9.28 -19.82
CA ILE A 50 -6.80 -10.29 -20.39
C ILE A 50 -7.93 -9.60 -21.18
N SER A 51 -8.28 -10.12 -22.34
CA SER A 51 -9.42 -9.59 -23.09
C SER A 51 -10.73 -9.88 -22.39
N LEU A 52 -11.75 -9.03 -22.61
CA LEU A 52 -13.07 -9.25 -22.02
C LEU A 52 -13.69 -10.60 -22.42
N LYS A 53 -13.39 -11.09 -23.63
CA LYS A 53 -13.83 -12.40 -24.11
C LYS A 53 -13.20 -13.54 -23.30
N GLU A 54 -11.89 -13.49 -23.09
CA GLU A 54 -11.16 -14.50 -22.29
C GLU A 54 -11.56 -14.43 -20.82
N LEU A 55 -11.74 -13.22 -20.28
CA LEU A 55 -12.22 -13.00 -18.91
C LEU A 55 -13.61 -13.63 -18.69
N ALA A 56 -14.51 -13.43 -19.65
CA ALA A 56 -15.84 -14.04 -19.63
C ALA A 56 -15.77 -15.57 -19.69
N GLN A 57 -14.89 -16.13 -20.53
CA GLN A 57 -14.66 -17.56 -20.61
C GLN A 57 -14.13 -18.14 -19.29
N ALA A 58 -13.16 -17.46 -18.65
CA ALA A 58 -12.59 -17.88 -17.36
C ALA A 58 -13.66 -17.97 -16.24
N ALA A 59 -14.68 -17.12 -16.30
CA ALA A 59 -15.78 -17.09 -15.33
C ALA A 59 -17.04 -17.85 -15.77
N ASN A 60 -17.04 -18.48 -16.95
CA ASN A 60 -18.21 -19.11 -17.60
C ASN A 60 -19.37 -18.13 -17.79
N LEU A 61 -19.09 -16.94 -18.29
CA LEU A 61 -20.04 -15.86 -18.54
C LEU A 61 -20.09 -15.48 -20.02
N SER A 62 -21.12 -14.73 -20.40
CA SER A 62 -21.11 -13.92 -21.62
C SER A 62 -20.25 -12.66 -21.40
N SER A 63 -19.67 -12.10 -22.47
CA SER A 63 -18.88 -10.87 -22.39
C SER A 63 -19.63 -9.69 -21.74
N PRO A 64 -20.92 -9.42 -22.09
CA PRO A 64 -21.69 -8.37 -21.41
C PRO A 64 -21.85 -8.63 -19.91
N SER A 65 -22.08 -9.88 -19.49
CA SER A 65 -22.22 -10.22 -18.07
C SER A 65 -20.91 -10.07 -17.31
N ALA A 66 -19.78 -10.44 -17.92
CA ALA A 66 -18.47 -10.25 -17.34
C ALA A 66 -18.14 -8.76 -17.19
N ALA A 67 -18.42 -7.94 -18.22
CA ALA A 67 -18.23 -6.49 -18.17
C ALA A 67 -19.04 -5.83 -17.03
N GLU A 68 -20.31 -6.20 -16.90
CA GLU A 68 -21.17 -5.66 -15.86
C GLU A 68 -20.71 -6.05 -14.45
N ARG A 69 -20.27 -7.28 -14.25
CA ARG A 69 -19.70 -7.72 -12.96
C ARG A 69 -18.41 -7.00 -12.62
N LEU A 70 -17.51 -6.84 -13.60
CA LEU A 70 -16.26 -6.12 -13.42
C LEU A 70 -16.55 -4.67 -13.02
N ARG A 71 -17.46 -3.99 -13.71
CA ARG A 71 -17.91 -2.64 -13.37
C ARG A 71 -18.41 -2.55 -11.91
N ARG A 72 -19.21 -3.53 -11.47
CA ARG A 72 -19.68 -3.58 -10.06
C ARG A 72 -18.54 -3.80 -9.05
N LEU A 73 -17.52 -4.59 -9.39
CA LEU A 73 -16.33 -4.77 -8.54
C LEU A 73 -15.54 -3.48 -8.41
N GLU A 74 -15.45 -2.69 -9.48
CA GLU A 74 -14.84 -1.36 -9.48
C GLU A 74 -15.67 -0.36 -8.65
N GLU A 75 -16.98 -0.27 -8.87
CA GLU A 75 -17.90 0.60 -8.14
C GLU A 75 -17.92 0.31 -6.63
N ARG A 76 -17.80 -0.95 -6.24
CA ARG A 76 -17.68 -1.39 -4.85
C ARG A 76 -16.28 -1.14 -4.27
N GLY A 77 -15.33 -0.65 -5.06
CA GLY A 77 -13.95 -0.41 -4.66
C GLY A 77 -13.15 -1.68 -4.35
N ILE A 78 -13.62 -2.86 -4.78
CA ILE A 78 -12.90 -4.13 -4.68
C ILE A 78 -11.73 -4.13 -5.66
N VAL A 79 -11.97 -3.74 -6.90
CA VAL A 79 -10.94 -3.39 -7.86
C VAL A 79 -10.74 -1.88 -7.79
N LYS A 80 -9.59 -1.45 -7.26
CA LYS A 80 -9.27 -0.03 -7.09
C LYS A 80 -8.66 0.59 -8.33
N ALA A 81 -7.84 -0.19 -9.04
CA ALA A 81 -7.14 0.26 -10.25
C ALA A 81 -6.58 -0.94 -11.00
N PHE A 82 -6.40 -0.77 -12.31
CA PHE A 82 -5.51 -1.59 -13.12
C PHE A 82 -4.17 -0.87 -13.18
N THR A 83 -3.11 -1.55 -12.77
CA THR A 83 -1.76 -0.98 -12.67
C THR A 83 -0.73 -1.92 -13.27
N ILE A 84 0.49 -1.43 -13.41
CA ILE A 84 1.64 -2.21 -13.84
C ILE A 84 2.60 -2.42 -12.67
N ASP A 85 3.27 -3.56 -12.65
CA ASP A 85 4.40 -3.84 -11.78
C ASP A 85 5.69 -3.62 -12.57
N ILE A 86 6.54 -2.73 -12.10
CA ILE A 86 7.79 -2.36 -12.77
C ILE A 86 8.96 -2.73 -11.87
N ASP A 87 9.97 -3.36 -12.44
CA ASP A 87 11.23 -3.61 -11.73
C ASP A 87 12.04 -2.30 -11.60
N PRO A 88 12.21 -1.75 -10.38
CA PRO A 88 12.99 -0.53 -10.19
C PRO A 88 14.45 -0.67 -10.66
N ALA A 89 15.03 -1.87 -10.56
CA ALA A 89 16.41 -2.10 -11.02
C ALA A 89 16.54 -1.90 -12.54
N ALA A 90 15.53 -2.30 -13.32
CA ALA A 90 15.49 -2.07 -14.76
C ALA A 90 15.38 -0.58 -15.13
N LEU A 91 14.91 0.27 -14.21
CA LEU A 91 14.86 1.73 -14.35
C LEU A 91 16.10 2.45 -13.78
N GLY A 92 17.13 1.68 -13.36
CA GLY A 92 18.36 2.23 -12.81
C GLY A 92 18.34 2.48 -11.30
N TYR A 93 17.39 1.89 -10.55
CA TYR A 93 17.30 1.91 -9.09
C TYR A 93 17.58 0.52 -8.50
N PRO A 94 18.87 0.09 -8.45
CA PRO A 94 19.22 -1.26 -8.00
C PRO A 94 19.07 -1.47 -6.50
N LEU A 95 18.99 -0.40 -5.72
CA LEU A 95 18.92 -0.46 -4.27
C LEU A 95 17.50 -0.14 -3.80
N GLN A 96 17.00 -0.97 -2.90
CA GLN A 96 15.71 -0.77 -2.25
C GLN A 96 15.86 -0.85 -0.74
N ALA A 97 15.15 0.00 -0.03
CA ALA A 97 15.17 0.03 1.43
C ALA A 97 13.75 0.15 2.02
N ILE A 98 13.58 -0.35 3.23
CA ILE A 98 12.47 -0.02 4.11
C ILE A 98 13.00 0.98 5.14
N VAL A 99 12.35 2.12 5.21
CA VAL A 99 12.66 3.20 6.14
C VAL A 99 11.52 3.34 7.13
N ARG A 100 11.84 3.15 8.41
CA ARG A 100 10.94 3.47 9.51
C ARG A 100 11.25 4.87 9.99
N VAL A 101 10.22 5.70 10.13
CA VAL A 101 10.39 7.12 10.43
C VAL A 101 9.54 7.51 11.62
N ARG A 102 10.21 8.06 12.63
CA ARG A 102 9.62 8.60 13.86
C ARG A 102 9.80 10.12 13.88
N PRO A 103 8.79 10.91 13.49
CA PRO A 103 8.88 12.37 13.52
C PRO A 103 9.17 12.90 14.91
N LEU A 104 9.99 13.95 15.00
CA LEU A 104 10.17 14.70 16.25
C LEU A 104 8.86 15.42 16.66
N PRO A 105 8.72 15.90 17.91
CA PRO A 105 7.53 16.60 18.35
C PRO A 105 7.12 17.74 17.44
N GLY A 106 5.85 17.71 17.00
CA GLY A 106 5.31 18.74 16.12
C GLY A 106 5.72 18.65 14.64
N GLN A 107 6.60 17.70 14.27
CA GLN A 107 7.13 17.58 12.90
C GLN A 107 6.36 16.59 12.01
N LEU A 108 5.30 15.95 12.49
CA LEU A 108 4.56 14.90 11.78
C LEU A 108 4.17 15.31 10.36
N HIS A 109 3.55 16.49 10.20
CA HIS A 109 3.08 16.96 8.89
C HIS A 109 4.23 17.44 7.99
N VAL A 110 5.34 17.92 8.58
CA VAL A 110 6.54 18.31 7.84
C VAL A 110 7.19 17.08 7.24
N VAL A 111 7.36 16.02 8.04
CA VAL A 111 7.93 14.74 7.60
C VAL A 111 7.04 14.08 6.55
N GLU A 112 5.72 14.06 6.75
CA GLU A 112 4.76 13.54 5.78
C GLU A 112 4.90 14.24 4.41
N ARG A 113 5.08 15.56 4.40
CA ARG A 113 5.31 16.34 3.17
C ARG A 113 6.65 16.00 2.53
N ILE A 114 7.73 15.89 3.30
CA ILE A 114 9.05 15.52 2.76
C ILE A 114 8.96 14.14 2.05
N ILE A 115 8.30 13.17 2.67
CA ILE A 115 8.10 11.85 2.07
C ILE A 115 7.29 11.95 0.77
N GLN A 116 6.19 12.72 0.76
CA GLN A 116 5.32 12.89 -0.41
C GLN A 116 6.02 13.63 -1.57
N GLU A 117 6.90 14.58 -1.27
CA GLU A 117 7.62 15.37 -2.26
C GLU A 117 8.92 14.72 -2.75
N THR A 118 9.32 13.58 -2.15
CA THR A 118 10.53 12.82 -2.54
C THR A 118 10.12 11.61 -3.39
N PRO A 119 10.31 11.63 -4.72
CA PRO A 119 9.80 10.59 -5.63
C PRO A 119 10.38 9.20 -5.39
N GLU A 120 11.56 9.12 -4.80
CA GLU A 120 12.24 7.87 -4.46
C GLU A 120 11.49 7.07 -3.38
N PHE A 121 10.61 7.70 -2.58
CA PHE A 121 9.65 7.01 -1.74
C PHE A 121 8.48 6.53 -2.59
N ILE A 122 8.49 5.26 -2.97
CA ILE A 122 7.49 4.66 -3.86
C ILE A 122 6.26 4.13 -3.12
N GLU A 123 6.36 3.89 -1.83
CA GLU A 123 5.25 3.50 -0.93
C GLU A 123 5.49 4.08 0.46
N CYS A 124 4.42 4.47 1.13
CA CYS A 124 4.49 4.91 2.52
C CYS A 124 3.16 4.63 3.23
N ASP A 125 3.24 3.91 4.34
CA ASP A 125 2.12 3.68 5.24
C ASP A 125 2.30 4.51 6.52
N LYS A 126 1.22 5.17 6.93
CA LYS A 126 1.12 5.76 8.26
C LYS A 126 0.61 4.70 9.20
N VAL A 127 1.39 4.36 10.21
CA VAL A 127 1.13 3.22 11.09
C VAL A 127 0.88 3.65 12.53
N THR A 128 0.30 2.75 13.30
CA THR A 128 0.19 2.88 14.76
C THR A 128 1.42 2.26 15.41
N GLY A 129 1.88 2.79 16.52
CA GLY A 129 3.05 2.29 17.25
C GLY A 129 4.13 3.36 17.40
N ASP A 130 5.35 2.93 17.66
CA ASP A 130 6.48 3.83 17.92
C ASP A 130 6.93 4.58 16.67
N ASP A 131 6.92 3.91 15.51
CA ASP A 131 7.17 4.54 14.23
C ASP A 131 5.85 5.09 13.67
N CYS A 132 5.84 6.32 13.16
CA CYS A 132 4.64 6.90 12.55
C CYS A 132 4.51 6.54 11.07
N PHE A 133 5.63 6.29 10.39
CA PHE A 133 5.67 5.94 8.97
C PHE A 133 6.58 4.75 8.72
N ILE A 134 6.14 3.88 7.80
CA ILE A 134 6.95 2.84 7.20
C ILE A 134 6.91 3.07 5.70
N ALA A 135 8.05 3.36 5.11
CA ALA A 135 8.15 3.71 3.70
C ALA A 135 9.09 2.77 2.95
N ARG A 136 8.79 2.54 1.67
CA ARG A 136 9.68 1.88 0.72
C ARG A 136 10.36 2.92 -0.14
N LEU A 137 11.68 2.85 -0.17
CA LEU A 137 12.55 3.77 -0.90
C LEU A 137 13.33 3.01 -1.95
N VAL A 138 13.53 3.62 -3.13
CA VAL A 138 14.39 3.11 -4.20
C VAL A 138 15.44 4.16 -4.53
N VAL A 139 16.71 3.73 -4.71
CA VAL A 139 17.83 4.63 -5.00
C VAL A 139 18.84 3.99 -5.95
N ARG A 140 19.63 4.83 -6.59
CA ARG A 140 20.69 4.42 -7.51
C ARG A 140 21.99 4.07 -6.78
N SER A 141 22.24 4.70 -5.63
CA SER A 141 23.47 4.53 -4.85
C SER A 141 23.23 4.74 -3.36
N MET A 142 24.18 4.33 -2.53
CA MET A 142 24.16 4.62 -1.10
C MET A 142 24.28 6.12 -0.82
N GLY A 143 25.05 6.86 -1.62
CA GLY A 143 25.16 8.32 -1.45
C GLY A 143 23.84 9.06 -1.74
N GLU A 144 23.01 8.56 -2.67
CA GLU A 144 21.65 9.10 -2.89
C GLU A 144 20.74 8.77 -1.70
N LEU A 145 20.84 7.57 -1.13
CA LEU A 145 20.12 7.19 0.08
C LEU A 145 20.45 8.14 1.25
N ASP A 146 21.73 8.35 1.51
CA ASP A 146 22.19 9.22 2.59
C ASP A 146 21.65 10.64 2.40
N GLY A 147 21.76 11.21 1.21
CA GLY A 147 21.26 12.56 0.92
C GLY A 147 19.74 12.72 1.05
N ILE A 148 18.95 11.65 0.85
CA ILE A 148 17.50 11.67 1.09
C ILE A 148 17.22 11.54 2.59
N LEU A 149 17.91 10.63 3.28
CA LEU A 149 17.72 10.40 4.70
C LEU A 149 18.14 11.60 5.54
N ASP A 150 19.18 12.33 5.17
CA ASP A 150 19.62 13.54 5.86
C ASP A 150 18.51 14.59 5.94
N LYS A 151 17.74 14.78 4.85
CA LYS A 151 16.59 15.71 4.83
C LYS A 151 15.49 15.30 5.81
N VAL A 152 15.28 14.00 5.97
CA VAL A 152 14.30 13.44 6.91
C VAL A 152 14.84 13.50 8.34
N ALA A 153 16.14 13.21 8.53
CA ALA A 153 16.79 13.15 9.85
C ALA A 153 16.82 14.49 10.59
N GLU A 154 16.74 15.61 9.87
CA GLU A 154 16.57 16.92 10.48
C GLU A 154 15.26 17.04 11.31
N LYS A 155 14.24 16.28 10.98
CA LYS A 155 12.87 16.36 11.53
C LYS A 155 12.35 15.06 12.13
N ALA A 156 13.11 13.97 12.00
CA ALA A 156 12.68 12.65 12.45
C ALA A 156 13.88 11.74 12.79
N GLU A 157 13.67 10.77 13.66
CA GLU A 157 14.54 9.61 13.77
C GLU A 157 14.21 8.62 12.66
N THR A 158 15.23 8.04 12.03
CA THR A 158 15.07 7.07 10.96
C THR A 158 15.77 5.76 11.28
N ASN A 159 15.14 4.64 10.89
CA ASN A 159 15.77 3.32 10.92
C ASN A 159 15.60 2.68 9.55
N THR A 160 16.73 2.43 8.86
CA THR A 160 16.75 1.97 7.48
C THR A 160 17.24 0.53 7.38
N SER A 161 16.54 -0.29 6.61
CA SER A 161 16.89 -1.67 6.33
C SER A 161 16.93 -1.89 4.82
N MET A 162 18.07 -2.32 4.28
CA MET A 162 18.20 -2.66 2.87
C MET A 162 17.47 -3.97 2.55
N ILE A 163 16.72 -3.99 1.47
CA ILE A 163 16.01 -5.17 1.00
C ILE A 163 17.00 -6.07 0.24
N LYS A 164 17.26 -7.25 0.77
CA LYS A 164 18.09 -8.27 0.10
C LYS A 164 17.29 -9.08 -0.92
N ALA A 165 16.05 -9.42 -0.56
CA ALA A 165 15.15 -10.20 -1.40
C ALA A 165 13.70 -10.02 -0.92
N SER A 166 12.76 -10.18 -1.82
CA SER A 166 11.32 -10.21 -1.51
C SER A 166 10.77 -11.61 -1.80
N PRO A 167 10.77 -12.52 -0.80
CA PRO A 167 10.31 -13.91 -0.99
C PRO A 167 8.82 -14.02 -1.30
N VAL A 168 8.05 -13.00 -0.91
CA VAL A 168 6.63 -12.89 -1.26
C VAL A 168 6.44 -11.59 -2.04
N LYS A 169 6.18 -11.71 -3.33
CA LYS A 169 5.77 -10.58 -4.17
C LYS A 169 4.33 -10.16 -3.82
N ARG A 170 3.96 -8.93 -4.19
CA ARG A 170 2.58 -8.45 -4.02
C ARG A 170 1.61 -9.42 -4.72
N ARG A 171 0.60 -9.86 -3.98
CA ARG A 171 -0.44 -10.77 -4.46
C ARG A 171 -1.78 -10.38 -3.87
N LEU A 172 -2.86 -10.90 -4.44
CA LEU A 172 -4.20 -10.73 -3.85
C LEU A 172 -4.25 -11.32 -2.44
N PRO A 173 -5.04 -10.71 -1.53
CA PRO A 173 -5.39 -11.37 -0.29
C PRO A 173 -6.16 -12.66 -0.59
N PRO A 174 -6.20 -13.64 0.34
CA PRO A 174 -7.01 -14.84 0.16
C PRO A 174 -8.47 -14.47 -0.13
N LEU A 175 -8.97 -14.88 -1.31
CA LEU A 175 -10.35 -14.69 -1.70
C LEU A 175 -11.16 -15.84 -1.09
N SER A 176 -11.69 -15.65 0.11
CA SER A 176 -12.55 -16.66 0.74
C SER A 176 -14.01 -16.26 0.65
N THR A 177 -14.86 -17.17 0.12
CA THR A 177 -16.30 -17.14 0.39
C THR A 177 -16.50 -17.73 1.79
N ARG A 178 -16.80 -16.89 2.76
CA ARG A 178 -17.35 -17.38 4.04
C ARG A 178 -18.87 -17.38 3.95
#